data_48431521ad4ffb4570c298c8d337f87a
#
_entry.id   48431521ad4ffb4570c298c8d337f87a
#
_cell.length_a   1.000
_cell.length_b   1.000
_cell.length_c   1.000
_cell.angle_alpha   90.00
_cell.angle_beta   90.00
_cell.angle_gamma   90.00
#
_symmetry.space_group_name_H-M   'P 1'
#
loop_
_entity.id
_entity.type
_entity.pdbx_description
1 polymer ?
#
loop_
_entity_poly.entity_id
_entity_poly.type
_entity_poly.pdbx_seq_one_letter_code
_entity_poly.pdbx_strand_id
1 'polypeptide(L)'
;MQHGLHVYGQKPLTHQIAESRALTEYAKEKNLMTQMGIQIHSNSEYRTAVKIVHDGIIGKIVHAHSFSGKRWGDANPRPDRKDPVPAGLDWDGWVGPAPFEDFIKGYYHPGQWRKRLAYGTGTFGDMGCHIYDPTFKALGLTYPISVRSEGPEPNK
;
A
#
# COMPACT_ATOMS: atom_id res chain seq x y z
N MET A 1 7.49 -4.09 -18.12
CA MET A 1 8.96 -4.21 -17.97
C MET A 1 9.55 -5.25 -18.92
N GLN A 2 8.98 -6.44 -19.10
CA GLN A 2 9.49 -7.49 -20.01
C GLN A 2 9.61 -7.04 -21.49
N HIS A 3 8.84 -6.06 -21.91
CA HIS A 3 8.90 -5.45 -23.24
C HIS A 3 9.88 -4.26 -23.34
N GLY A 4 10.79 -4.09 -22.38
CA GLY A 4 11.76 -2.99 -22.36
C GLY A 4 11.16 -1.61 -22.06
N LEU A 5 9.91 -1.54 -21.60
CA LEU A 5 9.24 -0.27 -21.34
C LEU A 5 9.50 0.21 -19.90
N HIS A 6 9.69 1.51 -19.76
CA HIS A 6 9.65 2.19 -18.47
C HIS A 6 8.25 2.10 -17.86
N VAL A 7 8.13 2.18 -16.52
CA VAL A 7 6.86 1.96 -15.83
C VAL A 7 6.55 3.09 -14.86
N TYR A 8 5.37 3.67 -15.01
CA TYR A 8 4.73 4.48 -13.99
C TYR A 8 3.51 3.72 -13.46
N GLY A 9 3.58 3.24 -12.22
CA GLY A 9 2.54 2.41 -11.60
C GLY A 9 1.81 3.13 -10.47
N GLN A 10 0.50 2.92 -10.36
CA GLN A 10 -0.28 3.46 -9.25
C GLN A 10 -0.03 2.65 -7.96
N LYS A 11 -0.20 3.27 -6.80
CA LYS A 11 -0.13 2.61 -5.50
C LYS A 11 -1.41 1.77 -5.22
N PRO A 12 -1.34 0.69 -4.47
CA PRO A 12 -0.14 -0.05 -4.09
C PRO A 12 0.49 -0.78 -5.27
N LEU A 13 1.82 -0.85 -5.31
CA LEU A 13 2.52 -1.40 -6.48
C LEU A 13 2.44 -2.92 -6.54
N THR A 14 2.63 -3.57 -5.41
CA THR A 14 2.64 -5.04 -5.27
C THR A 14 1.88 -5.45 -4.01
N HIS A 15 1.48 -6.70 -3.97
CA HIS A 15 0.82 -7.29 -2.81
C HIS A 15 1.82 -7.98 -1.86
N GLN A 16 2.93 -8.47 -2.40
CA GLN A 16 3.90 -9.24 -1.63
C GLN A 16 5.33 -8.67 -1.73
N ILE A 17 6.13 -8.88 -0.69
CA ILE A 17 7.53 -8.43 -0.63
C ILE A 17 8.37 -9.05 -1.74
N ALA A 18 8.14 -10.33 -2.05
CA ALA A 18 8.86 -11.02 -3.12
C ALA A 18 8.64 -10.38 -4.49
N GLU A 19 7.41 -9.93 -4.78
CA GLU A 19 7.06 -9.21 -6.01
C GLU A 19 7.80 -7.88 -6.10
N SER A 20 7.80 -7.09 -5.03
CA SER A 20 8.54 -5.81 -4.98
C SER A 20 10.02 -6.00 -5.23
N ARG A 21 10.62 -7.04 -4.64
CA ARG A 21 12.03 -7.37 -4.84
C ARG A 21 12.32 -7.75 -6.29
N ALA A 22 11.53 -8.66 -6.84
CA ALA A 22 11.68 -9.09 -8.23
C ALA A 22 11.57 -7.93 -9.22
N LEU A 23 10.60 -7.02 -9.03
CA LEU A 23 10.46 -5.83 -9.87
C LEU A 23 11.65 -4.88 -9.73
N THR A 24 12.17 -4.69 -8.52
CA THR A 24 13.33 -3.83 -8.26
C THR A 24 14.59 -4.36 -8.94
N GLU A 25 14.86 -5.65 -8.79
CA GLU A 25 16.02 -6.32 -9.40
C GLU A 25 15.93 -6.30 -10.91
N TYR A 26 14.76 -6.61 -11.46
CA TYR A 26 14.53 -6.60 -12.91
C TYR A 26 14.67 -5.19 -13.51
N ALA A 27 14.12 -4.17 -12.84
CA ALA A 27 14.27 -2.78 -13.29
C ALA A 27 15.75 -2.37 -13.37
N LYS A 28 16.53 -2.75 -12.35
CA LYS A 28 17.96 -2.48 -12.29
C LYS A 28 18.74 -3.23 -13.38
N GLU A 29 18.48 -4.53 -13.56
CA GLU A 29 19.11 -5.36 -14.59
C GLU A 29 18.87 -4.81 -15.99
N LYS A 30 17.64 -4.39 -16.28
CA LYS A 30 17.25 -3.90 -17.62
C LYS A 30 17.41 -2.39 -17.78
N ASN A 31 17.98 -1.70 -16.77
CA ASN A 31 18.14 -0.23 -16.77
C ASN A 31 16.84 0.52 -17.08
N LEU A 32 15.73 0.09 -16.47
CA LEU A 32 14.41 0.67 -16.68
C LEU A 32 14.11 1.75 -15.63
N MET A 33 13.54 2.84 -16.07
CA MET A 33 13.00 3.86 -15.18
C MET A 33 11.67 3.41 -14.63
N THR A 34 11.52 3.49 -13.31
CA THR A 34 10.28 3.11 -12.62
C THR A 34 9.89 4.17 -11.61
N GLN A 35 8.59 4.42 -11.50
CA GLN A 35 8.05 5.34 -10.51
C GLN A 35 6.70 4.84 -10.02
N MET A 36 6.50 4.87 -8.70
CA MET A 36 5.18 4.65 -8.09
C MET A 36 4.47 5.98 -7.87
N GLY A 37 3.17 6.02 -8.21
CA GLY A 37 2.31 7.19 -8.06
C GLY A 37 1.92 7.43 -6.61
N ILE A 38 2.76 8.09 -5.84
CA ILE A 38 2.48 8.55 -4.47
C ILE A 38 2.27 10.06 -4.49
N GLN A 39 1.01 10.49 -4.52
CA GLN A 39 0.65 11.90 -4.68
C GLN A 39 1.22 12.80 -3.57
N ILE A 40 1.41 12.28 -2.36
CA ILE A 40 1.92 13.06 -1.23
C ILE A 40 3.32 13.60 -1.49
N HIS A 41 4.13 12.96 -2.33
CA HIS A 41 5.45 13.44 -2.70
C HIS A 41 5.43 14.76 -3.48
N SER A 42 4.30 15.09 -4.11
CA SER A 42 4.10 16.35 -4.83
C SER A 42 3.51 17.45 -3.96
N ASN A 43 3.13 17.12 -2.71
CA ASN A 43 2.54 18.07 -1.78
C ASN A 43 3.61 19.00 -1.19
N SER A 44 3.36 20.32 -1.21
CA SER A 44 4.31 21.33 -0.75
C SER A 44 4.57 21.28 0.75
N GLU A 45 3.52 21.02 1.54
CA GLU A 45 3.60 20.92 3.00
C GLU A 45 4.44 19.72 3.42
N TYR A 46 4.25 18.58 2.74
CA TYR A 46 5.08 17.40 2.92
C TYR A 46 6.57 17.70 2.66
N ARG A 47 6.87 18.30 1.51
CA ARG A 47 8.25 18.64 1.13
C ARG A 47 8.88 19.63 2.08
N THR A 48 8.11 20.62 2.55
CA THR A 48 8.54 21.59 3.54
C THR A 48 8.84 20.94 4.88
N ALA A 49 7.95 20.06 5.37
CA ALA A 49 8.16 19.34 6.63
C ALA A 49 9.43 18.46 6.58
N VAL A 50 9.62 17.71 5.50
CA VAL A 50 10.85 16.92 5.29
C VAL A 50 12.09 17.80 5.31
N LYS A 51 12.04 18.95 4.62
CA LYS A 51 13.18 19.88 4.59
C LYS A 51 13.48 20.48 5.96
N ILE A 52 12.49 20.86 6.75
CA ILE A 52 12.65 21.38 8.11
C ILE A 52 13.42 20.38 9.00
N VAL A 53 13.09 19.11 8.88
CA VAL A 53 13.80 18.03 9.61
C VAL A 53 15.24 17.88 9.09
N HIS A 54 15.44 17.82 7.79
CA HIS A 54 16.76 17.69 7.17
C HIS A 54 17.71 18.85 7.51
N ASP A 55 17.17 20.08 7.56
CA ASP A 55 17.94 21.28 7.91
C ASP A 55 18.24 21.38 9.42
N GLY A 56 17.73 20.44 10.23
CA GLY A 56 17.95 20.42 11.67
C GLY A 56 17.22 21.51 12.45
N ILE A 57 16.25 22.18 11.85
CA ILE A 57 15.54 23.35 12.45
C ILE A 57 14.86 22.98 13.77
N ILE A 58 14.32 21.77 13.88
CA ILE A 58 13.68 21.26 15.09
C ILE A 58 14.59 20.38 15.96
N GLY A 59 15.89 20.37 15.64
CA GLY A 59 16.90 19.60 16.37
C GLY A 59 16.81 18.08 16.10
N LYS A 60 17.44 17.31 16.99
CA LYS A 60 17.54 15.85 16.87
C LYS A 60 16.17 15.20 17.15
N ILE A 61 15.67 14.45 16.19
CA ILE A 61 14.46 13.64 16.36
C ILE A 61 14.82 12.37 17.12
N VAL A 62 14.14 12.12 18.22
CA VAL A 62 14.31 10.92 19.07
C VAL A 62 13.12 10.00 19.01
N HIS A 63 11.97 10.51 18.57
CA HIS A 63 10.73 9.76 18.47
C HIS A 63 9.83 10.35 17.39
N ALA A 64 9.12 9.49 16.66
CA ALA A 64 8.14 9.89 15.68
C ALA A 64 6.86 9.04 15.81
N HIS A 65 5.72 9.69 15.75
CA HIS A 65 4.42 9.04 15.71
C HIS A 65 3.78 9.24 14.34
N SER A 66 3.37 8.13 13.72
CA SER A 66 2.54 8.14 12.52
C SER A 66 1.22 7.43 12.81
N PHE A 67 0.10 8.01 12.45
CA PHE A 67 -1.21 7.44 12.73
C PHE A 67 -2.18 7.64 11.57
N SER A 68 -3.20 6.79 11.50
CA SER A 68 -4.29 6.88 10.53
C SER A 68 -5.63 6.64 11.20
N GLY A 69 -6.62 7.45 10.85
CA GLY A 69 -8.02 7.20 11.22
C GLY A 69 -8.74 6.18 10.34
N LYS A 70 -8.08 5.63 9.31
CA LYS A 70 -8.65 4.59 8.45
C LYS A 70 -8.72 3.25 9.20
N ARG A 71 -9.77 2.49 8.92
CA ARG A 71 -10.03 1.18 9.54
C ARG A 71 -10.31 0.14 8.46
N TRP A 72 -9.24 -0.32 7.82
CA TRP A 72 -9.30 -1.38 6.81
C TRP A 72 -8.98 -2.74 7.45
N GLY A 73 -9.72 -3.08 8.49
CA GLY A 73 -9.75 -4.41 9.11
C GLY A 73 -11.17 -4.94 9.10
N ASP A 74 -11.34 -6.26 9.09
CA ASP A 74 -12.61 -6.93 9.20
C ASP A 74 -12.41 -8.31 9.83
N ALA A 75 -12.96 -8.49 11.03
CA ALA A 75 -12.88 -9.75 11.76
C ALA A 75 -14.05 -10.70 11.41
N ASN A 76 -15.02 -10.24 10.61
CA ASN A 76 -16.15 -11.06 10.25
C ASN A 76 -15.77 -12.07 9.16
N PRO A 77 -16.33 -13.30 9.23
CA PRO A 77 -16.14 -14.27 8.17
C PRO A 77 -16.76 -13.76 6.85
N ARG A 78 -16.27 -14.31 5.76
CA ARG A 78 -16.86 -14.03 4.44
C ARG A 78 -18.32 -14.47 4.46
N PRO A 79 -19.27 -13.63 4.00
CA PRO A 79 -20.66 -14.03 3.87
C PRO A 79 -20.81 -15.21 2.91
N ASP A 80 -21.62 -16.19 3.31
CA ASP A 80 -21.98 -17.33 2.46
C ASP A 80 -23.11 -16.95 1.52
N ARG A 81 -22.80 -16.13 0.53
CA ARG A 81 -23.74 -15.71 -0.52
C ARG A 81 -23.00 -15.28 -1.78
N LYS A 82 -23.76 -15.24 -2.86
CA LYS A 82 -23.37 -14.71 -4.16
C LYS A 82 -24.41 -13.71 -4.63
N ASP A 83 -23.96 -12.57 -5.04
CA ASP A 83 -24.82 -11.51 -5.57
C ASP A 83 -24.61 -11.37 -7.09
N PRO A 84 -25.61 -10.86 -7.84
CA PRO A 84 -25.43 -10.59 -9.26
C PRO A 84 -24.39 -9.49 -9.47
N VAL A 85 -23.51 -9.69 -10.45
CA VAL A 85 -22.54 -8.67 -10.85
C VAL A 85 -23.30 -7.49 -11.47
N PRO A 86 -23.05 -6.25 -11.05
CA PRO A 86 -23.71 -5.08 -11.63
C PRO A 86 -23.43 -4.95 -13.13
N ALA A 87 -24.41 -4.50 -13.87
CA ALA A 87 -24.24 -4.20 -15.29
C ALA A 87 -23.07 -3.20 -15.49
N GLY A 88 -22.18 -3.50 -16.43
CA GLY A 88 -21.02 -2.65 -16.73
C GLY A 88 -19.81 -2.87 -15.82
N LEU A 89 -19.86 -3.76 -14.84
CA LEU A 89 -18.69 -4.19 -14.08
C LEU A 89 -18.12 -5.48 -14.68
N ASP A 90 -16.93 -5.41 -15.23
CA ASP A 90 -16.13 -6.60 -15.56
C ASP A 90 -15.53 -7.17 -14.26
N TRP A 91 -16.23 -8.12 -13.67
CA TRP A 91 -15.84 -8.69 -12.38
C TRP A 91 -14.60 -9.57 -12.50
N ASP A 92 -14.46 -10.33 -13.56
CA ASP A 92 -13.27 -11.17 -13.80
C ASP A 92 -12.01 -10.31 -13.99
N GLY A 93 -12.12 -9.28 -14.81
CA GLY A 93 -11.05 -8.29 -14.98
C GLY A 93 -10.72 -7.54 -13.69
N TRP A 94 -11.73 -7.25 -12.84
CA TRP A 94 -11.50 -6.62 -11.55
C TRP A 94 -10.77 -7.53 -10.56
N VAL A 95 -11.11 -8.83 -10.51
CA VAL A 95 -10.42 -9.84 -9.69
C VAL A 95 -8.96 -9.98 -10.11
N GLY A 96 -8.68 -9.93 -11.41
CA GLY A 96 -7.34 -9.98 -11.98
C GLY A 96 -6.59 -11.26 -11.61
N PRO A 97 -5.32 -11.15 -11.15
CA PRO A 97 -4.48 -12.33 -10.86
C PRO A 97 -4.80 -13.00 -9.52
N ALA A 98 -5.71 -12.44 -8.71
CA ALA A 98 -6.11 -13.06 -7.45
C ALA A 98 -6.97 -14.33 -7.71
N PRO A 99 -7.06 -15.26 -6.75
CA PRO A 99 -8.01 -16.37 -6.86
C PRO A 99 -9.42 -15.85 -7.10
N PHE A 100 -10.12 -16.45 -8.07
CA PHE A 100 -11.48 -16.03 -8.40
C PHE A 100 -12.42 -16.25 -7.21
N GLU A 101 -13.21 -15.21 -6.92
CA GLU A 101 -14.23 -15.20 -5.87
C GLU A 101 -15.56 -14.71 -6.46
N ASP A 102 -16.65 -15.31 -6.05
CA ASP A 102 -17.98 -14.82 -6.44
C ASP A 102 -18.24 -13.40 -5.94
N PHE A 103 -18.85 -12.59 -6.78
CA PHE A 103 -19.20 -11.22 -6.42
C PHE A 103 -20.17 -11.19 -5.23
N ILE A 104 -19.84 -10.34 -4.26
CA ILE A 104 -20.72 -10.01 -3.13
C ILE A 104 -20.80 -8.50 -3.03
N LYS A 105 -22.00 -7.95 -3.18
CA LYS A 105 -22.26 -6.51 -3.15
C LYS A 105 -21.73 -5.86 -1.87
N GLY A 106 -20.85 -4.87 -2.03
CA GLY A 106 -20.26 -4.11 -0.91
C GLY A 106 -19.20 -4.85 -0.11
N TYR A 107 -18.84 -6.10 -0.47
CA TYR A 107 -17.81 -6.86 0.24
C TYR A 107 -16.40 -6.62 -0.29
N TYR A 108 -16.25 -6.47 -1.60
CA TYR A 108 -14.96 -6.19 -2.26
C TYR A 108 -14.92 -4.81 -2.90
N HIS A 109 -15.78 -4.62 -3.91
CA HIS A 109 -15.86 -3.41 -4.72
C HIS A 109 -16.79 -2.36 -4.07
N PRO A 110 -16.50 -1.06 -4.19
CA PRO A 110 -15.33 -0.48 -4.86
C PRO A 110 -14.09 -0.36 -3.97
N GLY A 111 -14.18 -0.37 -2.66
CA GLY A 111 -13.07 -0.01 -1.77
C GLY A 111 -12.79 -1.00 -0.65
N GLN A 112 -13.69 -1.95 -0.37
CA GLN A 112 -13.59 -2.88 0.74
C GLN A 112 -12.53 -3.98 0.52
N TRP A 113 -12.03 -4.13 -0.70
CA TRP A 113 -10.92 -5.02 -1.04
C TRP A 113 -9.69 -4.82 -0.15
N ARG A 114 -9.48 -3.60 0.36
CA ARG A 114 -8.39 -3.27 1.28
C ARG A 114 -8.39 -4.11 2.56
N LYS A 115 -9.56 -4.61 2.95
CA LYS A 115 -9.75 -5.47 4.13
C LYS A 115 -9.52 -6.96 3.84
N ARG A 116 -9.35 -7.35 2.58
CA ARG A 116 -9.28 -8.75 2.15
C ARG A 116 -7.84 -9.11 1.80
N LEU A 117 -7.30 -10.12 2.47
CA LEU A 117 -5.89 -10.51 2.30
C LEU A 117 -5.55 -10.98 0.88
N ALA A 118 -6.54 -11.42 0.09
CA ALA A 118 -6.32 -11.75 -1.32
C ALA A 118 -6.03 -10.51 -2.20
N TYR A 119 -6.41 -9.31 -1.76
CA TYR A 119 -6.35 -8.09 -2.56
C TYR A 119 -5.60 -6.94 -1.90
N GLY A 120 -5.55 -6.90 -0.58
CA GLY A 120 -4.96 -5.81 0.18
C GLY A 120 -4.36 -6.26 1.50
N THR A 121 -3.65 -5.37 2.16
CA THR A 121 -2.95 -5.64 3.43
C THR A 121 -3.43 -4.69 4.54
N GLY A 122 -4.72 -4.37 4.51
CA GLY A 122 -5.37 -3.57 5.55
C GLY A 122 -4.96 -2.11 5.57
N THR A 123 -5.13 -1.49 6.73
CA THR A 123 -4.84 -0.06 6.91
C THR A 123 -3.37 0.26 6.64
N PHE A 124 -2.45 -0.59 7.06
CA PHE A 124 -1.03 -0.34 6.85
C PHE A 124 -0.66 -0.35 5.37
N GLY A 125 -1.14 -1.33 4.60
CA GLY A 125 -0.89 -1.40 3.17
C GLY A 125 -1.53 -0.26 2.37
N ASP A 126 -2.72 0.20 2.78
CA ASP A 126 -3.38 1.33 2.12
C ASP A 126 -2.74 2.67 2.47
N MET A 127 -2.41 2.89 3.74
CA MET A 127 -2.03 4.21 4.27
C MET A 127 -0.53 4.35 4.55
N GLY A 128 0.21 3.26 4.68
CA GLY A 128 1.64 3.31 5.03
C GLY A 128 2.44 4.21 4.08
N CYS A 129 2.20 4.11 2.79
CA CYS A 129 2.83 4.95 1.78
C CYS A 129 2.50 6.46 1.90
N HIS A 130 1.52 6.83 2.70
CA HIS A 130 1.16 8.24 2.94
C HIS A 130 1.61 8.74 4.32
N ILE A 131 1.53 7.89 5.35
CA ILE A 131 1.76 8.32 6.73
C ILE A 131 3.15 7.93 7.27
N TYR A 132 3.73 6.82 6.80
CA TYR A 132 5.09 6.40 7.16
C TYR A 132 6.16 7.07 6.32
N ASP A 133 5.87 7.32 5.05
CA ASP A 133 6.80 7.88 4.09
C ASP A 133 7.40 9.21 4.52
N PRO A 134 6.64 10.18 5.07
CA PRO A 134 7.23 11.43 5.58
C PRO A 134 8.33 11.19 6.60
N THR A 135 8.09 10.28 7.55
CA THR A 135 9.05 9.92 8.60
C THR A 135 10.28 9.23 7.99
N PHE A 136 10.06 8.24 7.10
CA PHE A 136 11.13 7.54 6.41
C PHE A 136 12.04 8.50 5.65
N LYS A 137 11.45 9.40 4.87
CA LYS A 137 12.19 10.35 4.06
C LYS A 137 12.88 11.41 4.90
N ALA A 138 12.19 11.96 5.89
CA ALA A 138 12.73 13.01 6.75
C ALA A 138 13.92 12.52 7.60
N LEU A 139 13.90 11.26 8.02
CA LEU A 139 14.94 10.66 8.86
C LEU A 139 15.95 9.81 8.09
N GLY A 140 15.82 9.70 6.77
CA GLY A 140 16.69 8.87 5.94
C GLY A 140 16.67 7.38 6.31
N LEU A 141 15.51 6.87 6.76
CA LEU A 141 15.37 5.48 7.18
C LEU A 141 15.44 4.54 5.99
N THR A 142 15.92 3.32 6.23
CA THR A 142 16.07 2.29 5.20
C THR A 142 15.30 1.01 5.56
N TYR A 143 15.51 0.48 6.76
CA TYR A 143 14.85 -0.72 7.26
C TYR A 143 14.72 -0.66 8.78
N PRO A 144 13.69 -1.31 9.37
CA PRO A 144 13.55 -1.38 10.82
C PRO A 144 14.53 -2.39 11.42
N ILE A 145 15.04 -2.11 12.63
CA ILE A 145 15.82 -3.06 13.43
C ILE A 145 14.87 -4.11 14.04
N SER A 146 13.69 -3.69 14.47
CA SER A 146 12.65 -4.55 15.01
C SER A 146 11.27 -3.98 14.72
N VAL A 147 10.30 -4.87 14.64
CA VAL A 147 8.88 -4.51 14.50
C VAL A 147 8.09 -5.29 15.55
N ARG A 148 7.21 -4.60 16.27
CA ARG A 148 6.28 -5.21 17.22
C ARG A 148 4.87 -4.78 16.86
N SER A 149 3.95 -5.74 16.80
CA SER A 149 2.53 -5.50 16.66
C SER A 149 1.85 -5.61 18.03
N GLU A 150 0.98 -4.68 18.33
CA GLU A 150 0.14 -4.69 19.51
C GLU A 150 -1.33 -4.54 19.09
N GLY A 151 -2.19 -5.39 19.62
CA GLY A 151 -3.60 -5.41 19.27
C GLY A 151 -4.27 -6.73 19.64
N PRO A 152 -5.56 -6.88 19.35
CA PRO A 152 -6.24 -8.16 19.50
C PRO A 152 -5.61 -9.21 18.59
N GLU A 153 -5.63 -10.47 19.05
CA GLU A 153 -5.19 -11.60 18.21
C GLU A 153 -5.99 -11.64 16.90
N PRO A 154 -5.34 -11.88 15.78
CA PRO A 154 -6.04 -12.02 14.51
C PRO A 154 -6.95 -13.24 14.54
N ASN A 155 -8.19 -13.08 14.08
CA ASN A 155 -9.06 -14.23 13.86
C ASN A 155 -8.46 -15.13 12.77
N LYS A 156 -8.33 -16.41 13.11
CA LYS A 156 -7.86 -17.46 12.20
C LYS A 156 -8.96 -17.85 11.23
#